data_4f64173a3cc03dde527685d7aefd2907
#
_entry.id   4f64173a3cc03dde527685d7aefd2907
#
_cell.length_a   1.000
_cell.length_b   1.000
_cell.length_c   1.000
_cell.angle_alpha   90.00
_cell.angle_beta   90.00
_cell.angle_gamma   90.00
#
_symmetry.space_group_name_H-M   'P 1'
#
loop_
_entity.id
_entity.type
_entity.pdbx_description
1 polymer ?
#
loop_
_entity_poly.entity_id
_entity_poly.type
_entity_poly.pdbx_seq_one_letter_code
_entity_poly.pdbx_strand_id
1 'polypeptide(L)'
;MTIFYKFDGQMYINITNGCPCDCVFCLRNNSDSVKDNGSLWLEHESSFEEIVDAYEKFDKTGCTHAIFCGYGEPTVRADMLVKTAQYIREHSDMKIRLNTNGLVRMIHPKFDIEQFRGLIDVASISLNAPDAKRYNEVTRPHFGEPAFQAMLDFARDMKNMGVQVKFTVVDVITKDEIDRCQQLADSMGIPLRVREYITDNESYT
;
A
#
# COMPACT_ATOMS: atom_id res chain seq x y z
N MET A 1 -16.32 -0.23 -12.81
CA MET A 1 -14.94 -0.46 -12.32
C MET A 1 -14.56 0.61 -11.30
N THR A 2 -14.05 0.23 -10.12
CA THR A 2 -13.80 1.14 -8.99
C THR A 2 -12.32 1.52 -8.94
N ILE A 3 -11.95 2.63 -9.63
CA ILE A 3 -10.58 3.20 -9.61
C ILE A 3 -10.39 4.06 -8.35
N PHE A 4 -11.36 4.93 -8.05
CA PHE A 4 -11.37 5.75 -6.84
C PHE A 4 -12.52 5.34 -5.94
N TYR A 5 -12.25 5.31 -4.63
CA TYR A 5 -13.29 5.03 -3.63
C TYR A 5 -13.06 5.83 -2.36
N LYS A 6 -14.12 6.09 -1.61
CA LYS A 6 -14.06 6.87 -0.36
C LYS A 6 -14.03 5.91 0.83
N PHE A 7 -13.01 6.01 1.66
CA PHE A 7 -12.89 5.22 2.88
C PHE A 7 -12.32 6.11 3.99
N ASP A 8 -12.92 6.09 5.18
CA ASP A 8 -12.60 6.98 6.31
C ASP A 8 -12.48 8.47 5.90
N GLY A 9 -13.40 8.92 5.02
CA GLY A 9 -13.42 10.30 4.55
C GLY A 9 -12.26 10.68 3.62
N GLN A 10 -11.43 9.73 3.18
CA GLN A 10 -10.29 9.98 2.30
C GLN A 10 -10.48 9.32 0.92
N MET A 11 -9.77 9.83 -0.08
CA MET A 11 -9.74 9.27 -1.42
C MET A 11 -8.72 8.13 -1.50
N TYR A 12 -9.18 6.94 -1.86
CA TYR A 12 -8.35 5.77 -2.12
C TYR A 12 -8.27 5.50 -3.62
N ILE A 13 -7.13 4.99 -4.08
CA ILE A 13 -6.79 4.83 -5.49
C ILE A 13 -6.39 3.38 -5.75
N ASN A 14 -7.21 2.69 -6.53
CA ASN A 14 -7.04 1.30 -6.90
C ASN A 14 -6.66 1.22 -8.38
N ILE A 15 -5.39 0.93 -8.68
CA ILE A 15 -4.86 0.98 -10.05
C ILE A 15 -4.47 -0.37 -10.62
N THR A 16 -4.54 -1.46 -9.82
CA THR A 16 -4.17 -2.81 -10.27
C THR A 16 -4.76 -3.88 -9.39
N ASN A 17 -5.03 -5.05 -9.95
CA ASN A 17 -5.31 -6.29 -9.22
C ASN A 17 -4.02 -7.09 -8.96
N GLY A 18 -2.93 -6.77 -9.63
CA GLY A 18 -1.66 -7.49 -9.53
C GLY A 18 -0.99 -7.29 -8.17
N CYS A 19 -0.50 -8.36 -7.58
CA CYS A 19 0.28 -8.33 -6.34
C CYS A 19 1.29 -9.49 -6.36
N PRO A 20 2.57 -9.27 -6.00
CA PRO A 20 3.57 -10.34 -5.93
C PRO A 20 3.44 -11.19 -4.65
N CYS A 21 2.50 -10.85 -3.76
CA CYS A 21 2.27 -11.56 -2.50
C CYS A 21 0.91 -12.25 -2.50
N ASP A 22 0.83 -13.37 -1.74
CA ASP A 22 -0.39 -14.11 -1.46
C ASP A 22 -0.59 -14.23 0.06
N CYS A 23 -0.76 -13.08 0.71
CA CYS A 23 -0.85 -12.98 2.16
C CYS A 23 -2.02 -13.78 2.71
N VAL A 24 -1.80 -14.54 3.79
CA VAL A 24 -2.83 -15.36 4.45
C VAL A 24 -4.00 -14.53 5.01
N PHE A 25 -3.77 -13.25 5.24
CA PHE A 25 -4.73 -12.28 5.78
C PHE A 25 -5.22 -11.27 4.72
N CYS A 26 -5.01 -11.54 3.44
CA CYS A 26 -5.39 -10.58 2.40
C CYS A 26 -6.91 -10.43 2.33
N LEU A 27 -7.40 -9.18 2.41
CA LEU A 27 -8.83 -8.88 2.36
C LEU A 27 -9.52 -9.41 1.11
N ARG A 28 -8.83 -9.40 -0.03
CA ARG A 28 -9.37 -9.90 -1.30
C ARG A 28 -9.79 -11.37 -1.26
N ASN A 29 -9.32 -12.12 -0.24
CA ASN A 29 -9.71 -13.53 -0.06
C ASN A 29 -11.06 -13.66 0.68
N ASN A 30 -11.50 -12.59 1.37
CA ASN A 30 -12.68 -12.61 2.22
C ASN A 30 -13.80 -11.70 1.70
N SER A 31 -13.49 -10.76 0.81
CA SER A 31 -14.46 -9.78 0.32
C SER A 31 -14.08 -9.24 -1.06
N ASP A 32 -15.11 -8.95 -1.86
CA ASP A 32 -14.99 -8.29 -3.17
C ASP A 32 -15.07 -6.75 -3.06
N SER A 33 -15.42 -6.23 -1.88
CA SER A 33 -15.64 -4.79 -1.66
C SER A 33 -15.12 -4.33 -0.32
N VAL A 34 -14.98 -3.01 -0.14
CA VAL A 34 -14.70 -2.36 1.13
C VAL A 34 -15.81 -1.36 1.42
N LYS A 35 -16.60 -1.61 2.48
CA LYS A 35 -17.83 -0.86 2.77
C LYS A 35 -18.76 -0.82 1.53
N ASP A 36 -19.43 0.30 1.31
CA ASP A 36 -20.41 0.51 0.24
C ASP A 36 -19.78 0.88 -1.13
N ASN A 37 -18.51 0.59 -1.33
CA ASN A 37 -17.78 1.06 -2.52
C ASN A 37 -17.93 0.17 -3.77
N GLY A 38 -18.72 -0.90 -3.70
CA GLY A 38 -18.80 -1.89 -4.77
C GLY A 38 -17.51 -2.73 -4.89
N SER A 39 -17.43 -3.54 -5.94
CA SER A 39 -16.25 -4.40 -6.14
C SER A 39 -14.98 -3.58 -6.36
N LEU A 40 -13.90 -3.93 -5.65
CA LEU A 40 -12.56 -3.40 -5.90
C LEU A 40 -11.78 -4.23 -6.92
N TRP A 41 -12.32 -5.33 -7.42
CA TRP A 41 -11.74 -6.04 -8.55
C TRP A 41 -11.90 -5.19 -9.81
N LEU A 42 -10.77 -4.79 -10.41
CA LEU A 42 -10.78 -4.08 -11.68
C LEU A 42 -11.08 -5.07 -12.81
N GLU A 43 -11.91 -4.67 -13.76
CA GLU A 43 -12.24 -5.45 -14.95
C GLU A 43 -11.06 -5.55 -15.91
N HIS A 44 -10.23 -4.52 -15.94
CA HIS A 44 -8.96 -4.43 -16.69
C HIS A 44 -8.00 -3.44 -16.02
N GLU A 45 -6.75 -3.45 -16.42
CA GLU A 45 -5.76 -2.46 -16.02
C GLU A 45 -6.11 -1.10 -16.64
N SER A 46 -6.43 -0.11 -15.81
CA SER A 46 -6.89 1.21 -16.28
C SER A 46 -5.82 1.95 -17.06
N SER A 47 -6.19 2.59 -18.15
CA SER A 47 -5.33 3.56 -18.83
C SER A 47 -5.18 4.84 -17.98
N PHE A 48 -4.23 5.70 -18.34
CA PHE A 48 -4.05 6.98 -17.64
C PHE A 48 -5.26 7.90 -17.87
N GLU A 49 -5.83 7.89 -19.06
CA GLU A 49 -7.01 8.67 -19.43
C GLU A 49 -8.23 8.24 -18.62
N GLU A 50 -8.42 6.93 -18.40
CA GLU A 50 -9.50 6.42 -17.54
C GLU A 50 -9.30 6.83 -16.07
N ILE A 51 -8.06 6.86 -15.58
CA ILE A 51 -7.74 7.32 -14.22
C ILE A 51 -8.05 8.81 -14.09
N VAL A 52 -7.65 9.64 -15.07
CA VAL A 52 -7.95 11.08 -15.09
C VAL A 52 -9.45 11.33 -15.12
N ASP A 53 -10.17 10.67 -16.03
CA ASP A 53 -11.63 10.82 -16.13
C ASP A 53 -12.35 10.42 -14.84
N ALA A 54 -11.90 9.34 -14.20
CA ALA A 54 -12.44 8.90 -12.91
C ALA A 54 -12.09 9.89 -11.77
N TYR A 55 -10.88 10.47 -11.77
CA TYR A 55 -10.48 11.49 -10.80
C TYR A 55 -11.34 12.76 -10.90
N GLU A 56 -11.59 13.24 -12.12
CA GLU A 56 -12.41 14.43 -12.34
C GLU A 56 -13.86 14.24 -11.85
N LYS A 57 -14.41 13.04 -11.99
CA LYS A 57 -15.77 12.70 -11.57
C LYS A 57 -15.88 12.37 -10.08
N PHE A 58 -14.77 12.09 -9.40
CA PHE A 58 -14.79 11.68 -8.00
C PHE A 58 -15.12 12.85 -7.06
N ASP A 59 -16.03 12.62 -6.09
CA ASP A 59 -16.32 13.60 -5.03
C ASP A 59 -15.15 13.67 -4.02
N LYS A 60 -14.33 14.69 -4.15
CA LYS A 60 -13.16 14.99 -3.31
C LYS A 60 -13.49 15.78 -2.05
N THR A 61 -14.77 16.10 -1.83
CA THR A 61 -15.20 16.95 -0.68
C THR A 61 -14.75 16.33 0.65
N GLY A 62 -14.01 17.12 1.43
CA GLY A 62 -13.47 16.71 2.73
C GLY A 62 -12.24 15.81 2.68
N CYS A 63 -11.79 15.37 1.50
CA CYS A 63 -10.58 14.57 1.38
C CYS A 63 -9.32 15.44 1.58
N THR A 64 -8.44 15.02 2.46
CA THR A 64 -7.12 15.64 2.71
C THR A 64 -5.97 14.75 2.23
N HIS A 65 -6.27 13.50 1.91
CA HIS A 65 -5.29 12.52 1.45
C HIS A 65 -5.79 11.76 0.22
N ALA A 66 -4.86 11.56 -0.72
CA ALA A 66 -4.98 10.63 -1.84
C ALA A 66 -4.12 9.40 -1.53
N ILE A 67 -4.72 8.22 -1.40
CA ILE A 67 -4.08 7.02 -0.84
C ILE A 67 -4.05 5.93 -1.91
N PHE A 68 -2.87 5.62 -2.45
CA PHE A 68 -2.70 4.46 -3.31
C PHE A 68 -2.86 3.19 -2.48
N CYS A 69 -3.97 2.50 -2.68
CA CYS A 69 -4.35 1.27 -2.01
C CYS A 69 -5.54 0.64 -2.72
N GLY A 70 -5.49 -0.64 -2.95
CA GLY A 70 -6.55 -1.43 -3.58
C GLY A 70 -6.36 -2.91 -3.28
N TYR A 71 -6.88 -3.78 -4.14
CA TYR A 71 -6.69 -5.22 -4.02
C TYR A 71 -5.33 -5.70 -4.53
N GLY A 72 -4.69 -4.92 -5.40
CA GLY A 72 -3.32 -5.16 -5.80
C GLY A 72 -2.29 -4.34 -5.03
N GLU A 73 -1.04 -4.57 -5.33
CA GLU A 73 0.09 -3.76 -4.87
C GLU A 73 0.30 -2.58 -5.85
N PRO A 74 0.14 -1.33 -5.41
CA PRO A 74 0.22 -0.18 -6.33
C PRO A 74 1.54 -0.10 -7.11
N THR A 75 2.65 -0.54 -6.51
CA THR A 75 3.97 -0.48 -7.15
C THR A 75 4.16 -1.53 -8.26
N VAL A 76 3.22 -2.46 -8.46
CA VAL A 76 3.18 -3.30 -9.69
C VAL A 76 3.06 -2.42 -10.93
N ARG A 77 2.38 -1.28 -10.81
CA ARG A 77 2.28 -0.27 -11.87
C ARG A 77 3.01 1.02 -11.49
N ALA A 78 4.28 0.91 -11.12
CA ALA A 78 5.06 2.02 -10.57
C ALA A 78 5.05 3.27 -11.47
N ASP A 79 5.19 3.11 -12.81
CA ASP A 79 5.13 4.23 -13.75
C ASP A 79 3.74 4.90 -13.77
N MET A 80 2.66 4.09 -13.69
CA MET A 80 1.30 4.62 -13.63
C MET A 80 1.03 5.31 -12.30
N LEU A 81 1.54 4.76 -11.19
CA LEU A 81 1.48 5.38 -9.87
C LEU A 81 2.14 6.76 -9.90
N VAL A 82 3.34 6.87 -10.46
CA VAL A 82 4.07 8.15 -10.59
C VAL A 82 3.25 9.16 -11.41
N LYS A 83 2.77 8.78 -12.60
CA LYS A 83 1.95 9.66 -13.46
C LYS A 83 0.67 10.14 -12.75
N THR A 84 -0.02 9.21 -12.07
CA THR A 84 -1.25 9.53 -11.34
C THR A 84 -0.97 10.47 -10.16
N ALA A 85 0.12 10.22 -9.41
CA ALA A 85 0.51 11.05 -8.30
C ALA A 85 0.92 12.46 -8.76
N GLN A 86 1.63 12.60 -9.87
CA GLN A 86 1.97 13.88 -10.49
C GLN A 86 0.70 14.66 -10.86
N TYR A 87 -0.24 14.00 -11.53
CA TYR A 87 -1.52 14.62 -11.89
C TYR A 87 -2.27 15.13 -10.66
N ILE A 88 -2.35 14.32 -9.58
CA ILE A 88 -3.01 14.73 -8.34
C ILE A 88 -2.31 15.93 -7.71
N ARG A 89 -0.97 15.99 -7.73
CA ARG A 89 -0.19 17.13 -7.24
C ARG A 89 -0.49 18.44 -7.99
N GLU A 90 -0.71 18.35 -9.28
CA GLU A 90 -1.01 19.51 -10.12
C GLU A 90 -2.45 20.01 -9.92
N HIS A 91 -3.37 19.15 -9.44
CA HIS A 91 -4.80 19.43 -9.36
C HIS A 91 -5.36 19.46 -7.93
N SER A 92 -4.53 19.25 -6.90
CA SER A 92 -4.97 19.33 -5.50
C SER A 92 -3.82 19.50 -4.51
N ASP A 93 -4.17 20.00 -3.31
CA ASP A 93 -3.26 20.10 -2.15
C ASP A 93 -3.28 18.84 -1.27
N MET A 94 -3.93 17.74 -1.70
CA MET A 94 -4.00 16.50 -0.92
C MET A 94 -2.62 15.92 -0.70
N LYS A 95 -2.38 15.43 0.51
CA LYS A 95 -1.18 14.61 0.79
C LYS A 95 -1.30 13.28 0.10
N ILE A 96 -0.23 12.84 -0.55
CA ILE A 96 -0.19 11.55 -1.25
C ILE A 96 0.43 10.50 -0.33
N ARG A 97 -0.34 9.43 -0.10
CA ARG A 97 0.09 8.30 0.70
C ARG A 97 0.15 7.02 -0.15
N LEU A 98 1.22 6.27 0.01
CA LEU A 98 1.40 4.96 -0.59
C LEU A 98 1.27 3.87 0.49
N ASN A 99 0.30 2.97 0.35
CA ASN A 99 0.23 1.72 1.09
C ASN A 99 0.86 0.64 0.22
N THR A 100 1.93 -0.03 0.71
CA THR A 100 2.73 -0.91 -0.13
C THR A 100 3.37 -2.05 0.67
N ASN A 101 3.68 -3.14 -0.02
CA ASN A 101 4.54 -4.20 0.49
C ASN A 101 6.04 -3.85 0.41
N GLY A 102 6.41 -2.74 -0.26
CA GLY A 102 7.80 -2.27 -0.36
C GLY A 102 8.70 -3.03 -1.33
N LEU A 103 8.14 -3.84 -2.23
CA LEU A 103 8.89 -4.75 -3.11
C LEU A 103 9.13 -4.18 -4.52
N VAL A 104 8.99 -2.88 -4.72
CA VAL A 104 9.09 -2.24 -6.05
C VAL A 104 10.38 -2.58 -6.79
N ARG A 105 11.53 -2.65 -6.10
CA ARG A 105 12.83 -3.00 -6.72
C ARG A 105 12.91 -4.46 -7.15
N MET A 106 12.18 -5.35 -6.50
CA MET A 106 12.11 -6.76 -6.90
C MET A 106 11.14 -6.95 -8.08
N ILE A 107 10.05 -6.18 -8.11
CA ILE A 107 9.08 -6.16 -9.21
C ILE A 107 9.70 -5.52 -10.46
N HIS A 108 10.36 -4.38 -10.28
CA HIS A 108 10.96 -3.56 -11.32
C HIS A 108 12.41 -3.22 -10.99
N PRO A 109 13.39 -4.12 -11.27
CA PRO A 109 14.79 -3.90 -10.87
C PRO A 109 15.46 -2.65 -11.46
N LYS A 110 14.88 -2.07 -12.52
CA LYS A 110 15.37 -0.85 -13.19
C LYS A 110 14.61 0.42 -12.80
N PHE A 111 13.57 0.29 -11.95
CA PHE A 111 12.80 1.45 -11.53
C PHE A 111 13.62 2.32 -10.58
N ASP A 112 13.70 3.60 -10.90
CA ASP A 112 14.36 4.59 -10.04
C ASP A 112 13.38 5.09 -8.99
N ILE A 113 13.56 4.67 -7.74
CA ILE A 113 12.70 5.06 -6.62
C ILE A 113 12.82 6.55 -6.25
N GLU A 114 13.87 7.25 -6.74
CA GLU A 114 13.98 8.69 -6.57
C GLU A 114 12.79 9.45 -7.20
N GLN A 115 12.07 8.84 -8.14
CA GLN A 115 10.84 9.38 -8.67
C GLN A 115 9.74 9.59 -7.60
N PHE A 116 9.85 8.94 -6.43
CA PHE A 116 8.94 9.16 -5.30
C PHE A 116 9.28 10.39 -4.46
N ARG A 117 10.49 10.95 -4.61
CA ARG A 117 10.95 12.13 -3.85
C ARG A 117 10.07 13.34 -4.16
N GLY A 118 9.53 13.96 -3.11
CA GLY A 118 8.63 15.11 -3.23
C GLY A 118 7.25 14.79 -3.82
N LEU A 119 7.05 13.56 -4.27
CA LEU A 119 5.78 13.09 -4.83
C LEU A 119 4.94 12.35 -3.78
N ILE A 120 5.56 11.45 -3.01
CA ILE A 120 4.91 10.70 -1.93
C ILE A 120 5.23 11.37 -0.58
N ASP A 121 4.19 11.77 0.18
CA ASP A 121 4.36 12.36 1.51
C ASP A 121 4.48 11.30 2.59
N VAL A 122 3.71 10.21 2.46
CA VAL A 122 3.62 9.15 3.46
C VAL A 122 3.73 7.78 2.81
N ALA A 123 4.63 6.93 3.30
CA ALA A 123 4.68 5.51 2.94
C ALA A 123 4.26 4.65 4.12
N SER A 124 3.19 3.88 3.94
CA SER A 124 2.71 2.87 4.91
C SER A 124 3.14 1.50 4.39
N ILE A 125 4.17 0.94 5.00
CA ILE A 125 4.84 -0.26 4.52
C ILE A 125 4.44 -1.47 5.35
N SER A 126 4.05 -2.56 4.70
CA SER A 126 3.58 -3.79 5.32
C SER A 126 4.75 -4.63 5.82
N LEU A 127 5.14 -4.46 7.10
CA LEU A 127 6.18 -5.25 7.77
C LEU A 127 5.72 -6.68 8.03
N ASN A 128 4.56 -6.84 8.64
CA ASN A 128 3.78 -8.06 8.88
C ASN A 128 4.47 -9.23 9.61
N ALA A 129 5.78 -9.20 9.80
CA ALA A 129 6.52 -10.25 10.52
C ALA A 129 7.86 -9.74 11.08
N PRO A 130 8.42 -10.37 12.12
CA PRO A 130 9.66 -9.92 12.74
C PRO A 130 10.94 -10.38 12.02
N ASP A 131 10.86 -11.36 11.12
CA ASP A 131 12.00 -11.96 10.43
C ASP A 131 11.61 -12.52 9.05
N ALA A 132 12.61 -12.83 8.22
CA ALA A 132 12.43 -13.25 6.84
C ALA A 132 11.61 -14.55 6.69
N LYS A 133 11.88 -15.54 7.56
CA LYS A 133 11.18 -16.82 7.53
C LYS A 133 9.69 -16.61 7.80
N ARG A 134 9.37 -15.90 8.89
CA ARG A 134 7.96 -15.65 9.25
C ARG A 134 7.27 -14.74 8.25
N TYR A 135 7.98 -13.74 7.70
CA TYR A 135 7.47 -12.91 6.62
C TYR A 135 7.08 -13.74 5.40
N ASN A 136 7.95 -14.67 4.98
CA ASN A 136 7.67 -15.56 3.85
C ASN A 136 6.45 -16.47 4.11
N GLU A 137 6.26 -16.95 5.35
CA GLU A 137 5.11 -17.78 5.72
C GLU A 137 3.78 -17.03 5.65
N VAL A 138 3.73 -15.79 6.14
CA VAL A 138 2.47 -15.03 6.27
C VAL A 138 2.14 -14.17 5.06
N THR A 139 3.14 -13.68 4.31
CA THR A 139 2.93 -12.83 3.14
C THR A 139 3.09 -13.56 1.81
N ARG A 140 3.76 -14.72 1.79
CA ARG A 140 3.97 -15.58 0.62
C ARG A 140 4.40 -14.82 -0.62
N PRO A 141 5.50 -14.04 -0.58
CA PRO A 141 5.97 -13.30 -1.74
C PRO A 141 6.55 -14.26 -2.78
N HIS A 142 6.32 -14.02 -4.06
CA HIS A 142 6.92 -14.80 -5.16
C HIS A 142 8.46 -14.80 -5.12
N PHE A 143 9.05 -13.84 -4.40
CA PHE A 143 10.51 -13.68 -4.26
C PHE A 143 11.10 -14.45 -3.08
N GLY A 144 10.29 -15.12 -2.26
CA GLY A 144 10.73 -15.83 -1.06
C GLY A 144 11.29 -14.93 0.03
N GLU A 145 12.13 -15.49 0.90
CA GLU A 145 12.71 -14.78 2.06
C GLU A 145 13.49 -13.50 1.74
N PRO A 146 14.20 -13.35 0.59
CA PRO A 146 14.86 -12.11 0.22
C PRO A 146 13.92 -10.88 0.16
N ALA A 147 12.62 -11.09 -0.02
CA ALA A 147 11.63 -10.02 -0.02
C ALA A 147 11.59 -9.22 1.30
N PHE A 148 11.86 -9.87 2.44
CA PHE A 148 11.89 -9.20 3.73
C PHE A 148 12.96 -8.11 3.79
N GLN A 149 14.20 -8.44 3.39
CA GLN A 149 15.29 -7.46 3.36
C GLN A 149 15.02 -6.36 2.34
N ALA A 150 14.48 -6.69 1.16
CA ALA A 150 14.14 -5.70 0.13
C ALA A 150 13.09 -4.69 0.63
N MET A 151 12.09 -5.13 1.39
CA MET A 151 11.09 -4.27 2.03
C MET A 151 11.73 -3.34 3.08
N LEU A 152 12.65 -3.84 3.91
CA LEU A 152 13.37 -3.02 4.90
C LEU A 152 14.26 -1.98 4.23
N ASP A 153 14.94 -2.35 3.16
CA ASP A 153 15.80 -1.43 2.38
C ASP A 153 14.95 -0.34 1.72
N PHE A 154 13.80 -0.70 1.14
CA PHE A 154 12.86 0.28 0.61
C PHE A 154 12.38 1.26 1.69
N ALA A 155 12.04 0.77 2.88
CA ALA A 155 11.63 1.63 3.99
C ALA A 155 12.73 2.63 4.41
N ARG A 156 13.99 2.18 4.44
CA ARG A 156 15.16 3.02 4.73
C ARG A 156 15.35 4.10 3.65
N ASP A 157 15.25 3.71 2.39
CA ASP A 157 15.42 4.63 1.27
C ASP A 157 14.32 5.70 1.25
N MET A 158 13.05 5.32 1.42
CA MET A 158 11.93 6.27 1.52
C MET A 158 12.16 7.26 2.67
N LYS A 159 12.61 6.78 3.85
CA LYS A 159 12.93 7.65 4.99
C LYS A 159 14.08 8.62 4.66
N ASN A 160 15.13 8.15 4.02
CA ASN A 160 16.29 8.97 3.60
C ASN A 160 15.89 10.03 2.54
N MET A 161 14.86 9.76 1.74
CA MET A 161 14.28 10.73 0.80
C MET A 161 13.40 11.80 1.48
N GLY A 162 13.19 11.70 2.80
CA GLY A 162 12.34 12.64 3.55
C GLY A 162 10.84 12.28 3.54
N VAL A 163 10.48 11.09 3.04
CA VAL A 163 9.11 10.59 3.11
C VAL A 163 8.79 10.17 4.55
N GLN A 164 7.60 10.50 5.03
CA GLN A 164 7.13 10.04 6.32
C GLN A 164 6.79 8.55 6.26
N VAL A 165 7.67 7.69 6.78
CA VAL A 165 7.49 6.24 6.75
C VAL A 165 6.83 5.74 8.02
N LYS A 166 5.93 4.76 7.90
CA LYS A 166 5.41 3.94 9.00
C LYS A 166 5.33 2.48 8.59
N PHE A 167 5.63 1.58 9.51
CA PHE A 167 5.36 0.17 9.35
C PHE A 167 3.94 -0.19 9.80
N THR A 168 3.39 -1.24 9.19
CA THR A 168 2.14 -1.85 9.64
C THR A 168 2.30 -3.36 9.79
N VAL A 169 1.63 -3.90 10.79
CA VAL A 169 1.50 -5.34 11.05
C VAL A 169 0.02 -5.65 11.22
N VAL A 170 -0.46 -6.73 10.61
CA VAL A 170 -1.78 -7.30 10.90
C VAL A 170 -1.62 -8.32 12.02
N ASP A 171 -2.52 -8.33 13.02
CA ASP A 171 -2.45 -9.15 14.23
C ASP A 171 -2.80 -10.63 14.04
N VAL A 172 -2.46 -11.17 12.86
CA VAL A 172 -2.51 -12.62 12.56
C VAL A 172 -1.28 -13.39 13.07
N ILE A 173 -0.35 -12.67 13.65
CA ILE A 173 0.85 -13.21 14.29
C ILE A 173 0.75 -13.07 15.81
N THR A 174 1.59 -13.80 16.56
CA THR A 174 1.54 -13.80 18.00
C THR A 174 1.95 -12.45 18.61
N LYS A 175 1.56 -12.20 19.86
CA LYS A 175 1.97 -10.99 20.59
C LYS A 175 3.50 -10.86 20.67
N ASP A 176 4.22 -11.94 20.93
CA ASP A 176 5.69 -11.95 20.95
C ASP A 176 6.28 -11.55 19.59
N GLU A 177 5.71 -12.04 18.50
CA GLU A 177 6.12 -11.64 17.16
C GLU A 177 5.83 -10.15 16.89
N ILE A 178 4.70 -9.61 17.39
CA ILE A 178 4.38 -8.18 17.30
C ILE A 178 5.40 -7.35 18.10
N ASP A 179 5.75 -7.79 19.32
CA ASP A 179 6.75 -7.10 20.16
C ASP A 179 8.13 -7.10 19.47
N ARG A 180 8.51 -8.18 18.80
CA ARG A 180 9.73 -8.24 17.98
C ARG A 180 9.65 -7.33 16.74
N CYS A 181 8.50 -7.22 16.09
CA CYS A 181 8.27 -6.25 15.01
C CYS A 181 8.45 -4.81 15.53
N GLN A 182 7.97 -4.51 16.75
CA GLN A 182 8.15 -3.21 17.38
C GLN A 182 9.64 -2.91 17.61
N GLN A 183 10.40 -3.86 18.16
CA GLN A 183 11.84 -3.71 18.36
C GLN A 183 12.60 -3.45 17.05
N LEU A 184 12.22 -4.16 15.97
CA LEU A 184 12.80 -3.94 14.65
C LEU A 184 12.45 -2.53 14.11
N ALA A 185 11.20 -2.11 14.22
CA ALA A 185 10.75 -0.80 13.82
C ALA A 185 11.47 0.32 14.59
N ASP A 186 11.62 0.16 15.91
CA ASP A 186 12.34 1.09 16.78
C ASP A 186 13.82 1.20 16.39
N SER A 187 14.46 0.07 16.07
CA SER A 187 15.86 0.04 15.60
C SER A 187 16.09 0.83 14.31
N MET A 188 15.05 0.94 13.48
CA MET A 188 15.05 1.73 12.24
C MET A 188 14.54 3.16 12.46
N GLY A 189 14.04 3.49 13.66
CA GLY A 189 13.40 4.76 13.96
C GLY A 189 12.17 5.02 13.08
N ILE A 190 11.37 3.96 12.84
CA ILE A 190 10.13 3.99 12.05
C ILE A 190 8.98 3.56 12.97
N PRO A 191 7.89 4.35 13.10
CA PRO A 191 6.76 3.97 13.94
C PRO A 191 6.05 2.73 13.39
N LEU A 192 5.57 1.86 14.28
CA LEU A 192 4.77 0.69 13.95
C LEU A 192 3.30 0.95 14.29
N ARG A 193 2.40 0.53 13.41
CA ARG A 193 0.96 0.44 13.66
C ARG A 193 0.51 -1.01 13.56
N VAL A 194 -0.06 -1.53 14.63
CA VAL A 194 -0.77 -2.81 14.60
C VAL A 194 -2.18 -2.57 14.06
N ARG A 195 -2.61 -3.41 13.13
CA ARG A 195 -3.94 -3.41 12.52
C ARG A 195 -4.66 -4.69 12.90
N GLU A 196 -5.91 -4.55 13.28
CA GLU A 196 -6.78 -5.68 13.51
C GLU A 196 -7.01 -6.47 12.21
N TYR A 197 -6.98 -7.80 12.31
CA TYR A 197 -7.34 -8.68 11.20
C TYR A 197 -8.84 -8.68 10.99
N ILE A 198 -9.25 -8.38 9.80
CA ILE A 198 -10.65 -8.28 9.42
C ILE A 198 -11.04 -9.54 8.64
N THR A 199 -11.97 -10.32 9.22
CA THR A 199 -12.43 -11.60 8.67
C THR A 199 -13.65 -11.49 7.77
N ASP A 200 -14.39 -10.36 7.86
CA ASP A 200 -15.64 -10.11 7.13
C ASP A 200 -15.85 -8.62 6.84
N ASN A 201 -16.85 -8.31 5.99
CA ASN A 201 -17.20 -6.93 5.64
C ASN A 201 -17.86 -6.14 6.76
N GLU A 202 -18.45 -6.80 7.76
CA GLU A 202 -19.17 -6.13 8.86
C GLU A 202 -18.19 -5.44 9.81
N SER A 203 -16.94 -5.94 9.88
CA SER A 203 -15.88 -5.36 10.71
C SER A 203 -15.32 -4.02 10.18
N TYR A 204 -15.76 -3.56 9.01
CA TYR A 204 -15.39 -2.25 8.44
C TYR A 204 -16.36 -1.12 8.81
N THR A 205 -17.29 -1.35 9.73
CA THR A 205 -18.27 -0.34 10.18
C THR A 205 -17.68 0.72 11.09
#